data_99d778d0b51a95ee1469299855319919
#
_entry.id   99d778d0b51a95ee1469299855319919
#
_cell.length_a   1.000
_cell.length_b   1.000
_cell.length_c   1.000
_cell.angle_alpha   90.00
_cell.angle_beta   90.00
_cell.angle_gamma   90.00
#
_symmetry.space_group_name_H-M   'P 1'
#
loop_
_entity.id
_entity.type
_entity.pdbx_description
1 polymer ?
#
loop_
_entity_poly.entity_id
_entity_poly.type
_entity_poly.pdbx_seq_one_letter_code
_entity_poly.pdbx_strand_id
1 'polypeptide(L)'
;MFTKVRLIGALGAVLTAIVLGWHSAPPIPTGGGKSVELRSTAQPMTTMKSPIIATTDPSPFDPCRDVPFDALQRLGLAFTPPEPQDGLRCQFDAGNYQLAVEPIIWRTYEQSLPPDALETTIQGHRAATYWVLKPTYHNSYWFFSCMVAFKTSYGVLQQALFYSTVYSNPEVDCPSTNLQRANDLTPYYKF
;
A
#
# COMPACT_ATOMS: atom_id res chain seq x y z
N MET A 1 -15.37 17.29 53.16
CA MET A 1 -14.58 18.41 53.60
C MET A 1 -13.55 18.75 52.56
N PHE A 2 -13.62 19.92 52.07
CA PHE A 2 -13.04 20.57 50.92
C PHE A 2 -11.52 20.62 50.85
N THR A 3 -10.91 20.60 49.69
CA THR A 3 -9.97 21.67 49.32
C THR A 3 -9.77 21.70 47.78
N LYS A 4 -10.25 22.78 47.18
CA LYS A 4 -9.95 23.20 45.80
C LYS A 4 -8.58 23.85 45.82
N VAL A 5 -7.65 23.38 44.99
CA VAL A 5 -6.44 24.14 44.66
C VAL A 5 -6.53 24.55 43.18
N ARG A 6 -6.72 25.84 42.99
CA ARG A 6 -6.52 26.57 41.73
C ARG A 6 -5.04 26.83 41.57
N LEU A 7 -4.44 26.40 40.49
CA LEU A 7 -3.13 26.86 40.04
C LEU A 7 -3.30 27.60 38.72
N ILE A 8 -3.17 28.91 38.81
CA ILE A 8 -2.99 29.86 37.72
C ILE A 8 -1.49 29.91 37.48
N GLY A 9 -1.03 29.68 36.28
CA GLY A 9 0.38 29.77 35.90
C GLY A 9 0.55 30.09 34.43
N ALA A 10 0.58 31.35 34.14
CA ALA A 10 1.51 32.13 33.31
C ALA A 10 1.78 31.65 31.86
N LEU A 11 1.20 32.42 30.94
CA LEU A 11 1.62 32.54 29.55
C LEU A 11 3.05 33.06 29.46
N GLY A 12 3.94 32.28 28.86
CA GLY A 12 5.25 32.71 28.38
C GLY A 12 5.25 32.76 26.87
N ALA A 13 5.06 33.95 26.30
CA ALA A 13 5.24 34.17 24.86
C ALA A 13 6.74 34.24 24.54
N VAL A 14 7.28 33.27 23.83
CA VAL A 14 8.61 33.33 23.23
C VAL A 14 8.47 33.75 21.77
N LEU A 15 8.73 35.02 21.50
CA LEU A 15 8.94 35.57 20.17
C LEU A 15 10.36 35.21 19.70
N THR A 16 10.50 34.22 18.84
CA THR A 16 11.74 33.97 18.11
C THR A 16 11.71 34.72 16.79
N ALA A 17 12.54 35.79 16.73
CA ALA A 17 12.80 36.55 15.51
C ALA A 17 13.61 35.69 14.52
N ILE A 18 13.03 35.42 13.35
CA ILE A 18 13.75 34.80 12.24
C ILE A 18 14.49 35.90 11.50
N VAL A 19 15.81 35.93 11.66
CA VAL A 19 16.71 36.79 10.88
C VAL A 19 16.89 36.14 9.51
N LEU A 20 16.29 36.74 8.48
CA LEU A 20 16.53 36.41 7.10
C LEU A 20 17.93 36.89 6.67
N GLY A 21 18.89 35.99 6.69
CA GLY A 21 20.23 36.25 6.14
C GLY A 21 20.17 36.21 4.60
N TRP A 22 20.25 37.36 3.97
CA TRP A 22 20.47 37.49 2.56
C TRP A 22 21.93 37.11 2.24
N HIS A 23 22.14 35.96 1.64
CA HIS A 23 23.43 35.58 1.09
C HIS A 23 23.53 36.16 -0.31
N SER A 24 24.38 37.19 -0.43
CA SER A 24 24.79 37.75 -1.71
C SER A 24 25.59 36.72 -2.50
N ALA A 25 25.12 36.38 -3.68
CA ALA A 25 25.83 35.51 -4.60
C ALA A 25 27.11 36.21 -5.13
N PRO A 26 28.25 35.54 -5.24
CA PRO A 26 29.44 36.11 -5.82
C PRO A 26 29.29 36.34 -7.34
N PRO A 27 29.97 37.36 -7.93
CA PRO A 27 29.87 37.66 -9.34
C PRO A 27 30.56 36.58 -10.21
N ILE A 28 29.86 36.15 -11.25
CA ILE A 28 30.34 35.20 -12.25
C ILE A 28 31.44 35.90 -13.11
N PRO A 29 32.63 35.32 -13.26
CA PRO A 29 33.63 35.86 -14.16
C PRO A 29 33.21 35.68 -15.62
N THR A 30 33.11 36.78 -16.34
CA THR A 30 32.95 36.85 -17.81
C THR A 30 34.22 36.39 -18.48
N GLY A 31 34.38 35.08 -18.69
CA GLY A 31 35.43 34.55 -19.57
C GLY A 31 34.89 34.35 -20.98
N GLY A 32 35.38 35.12 -21.94
CA GLY A 32 35.10 34.93 -23.35
C GLY A 32 35.58 33.56 -23.81
N GLY A 33 34.65 32.66 -24.10
CA GLY A 33 34.92 31.33 -24.63
C GLY A 33 34.09 31.07 -25.87
N LYS A 34 34.79 30.78 -26.95
CA LYS A 34 34.37 30.39 -28.28
C LYS A 34 33.08 29.58 -28.25
N SER A 35 32.11 30.01 -29.08
CA SER A 35 30.90 29.24 -29.38
C SER A 35 31.29 27.88 -29.97
N VAL A 36 31.18 26.83 -29.12
CA VAL A 36 31.18 25.46 -29.59
C VAL A 36 29.76 25.19 -30.07
N GLU A 37 29.63 25.10 -31.38
CA GLU A 37 28.40 24.69 -32.07
C GLU A 37 28.12 23.24 -31.63
N LEU A 38 27.26 23.06 -30.60
CA LEU A 38 26.74 21.78 -30.22
C LEU A 38 25.82 21.32 -31.35
N ARG A 39 26.39 20.49 -32.23
CA ARG A 39 25.63 19.71 -33.20
C ARG A 39 24.70 18.80 -32.42
N SER A 40 23.47 19.27 -32.23
CA SER A 40 22.38 18.51 -31.64
C SER A 40 22.08 17.33 -32.56
N THR A 41 22.73 16.21 -32.31
CA THR A 41 22.28 14.91 -32.83
C THR A 41 21.06 14.54 -32.01
N ALA A 42 19.89 14.91 -32.50
CA ALA A 42 18.62 14.43 -31.98
C ALA A 42 18.62 12.90 -32.13
N GLN A 43 18.97 12.21 -31.05
CA GLN A 43 18.68 10.79 -30.97
C GLN A 43 17.16 10.64 -31.03
N PRO A 44 16.65 9.75 -31.90
CA PRO A 44 15.22 9.47 -31.89
C PRO A 44 14.86 8.97 -30.47
N MET A 45 14.00 9.71 -29.78
CA MET A 45 13.37 9.25 -28.58
C MET A 45 12.63 7.94 -28.94
N THR A 46 13.21 6.82 -28.58
CA THR A 46 12.48 5.56 -28.56
C THR A 46 11.35 5.76 -27.56
N THR A 47 10.16 6.03 -28.09
CA THR A 47 8.92 5.97 -27.32
C THR A 47 8.90 4.60 -26.69
N MET A 48 9.17 4.50 -25.38
CA MET A 48 8.89 3.29 -24.62
C MET A 48 7.39 3.05 -24.79
N LYS A 49 7.03 2.12 -25.67
CA LYS A 49 5.67 1.59 -25.69
C LYS A 49 5.47 0.99 -24.31
N SER A 50 4.61 1.62 -23.50
CA SER A 50 4.07 0.96 -22.32
C SER A 50 3.63 -0.43 -22.76
N PRO A 51 4.00 -1.49 -22.01
CA PRO A 51 3.54 -2.82 -22.37
C PRO A 51 2.02 -2.75 -22.45
N ILE A 52 1.50 -2.97 -23.65
CA ILE A 52 0.06 -3.19 -23.84
C ILE A 52 -0.19 -4.49 -23.10
N ILE A 53 -0.79 -4.39 -21.91
CA ILE A 53 -1.33 -5.56 -21.24
C ILE A 53 -2.37 -6.07 -22.22
N ALA A 54 -2.07 -7.20 -22.89
CA ALA A 54 -3.02 -7.84 -23.75
C ALA A 54 -4.26 -8.05 -22.88
N THR A 55 -5.40 -7.53 -23.31
CA THR A 55 -6.70 -7.87 -22.71
C THR A 55 -6.87 -9.37 -22.93
N THR A 56 -6.37 -10.16 -21.99
CA THR A 56 -6.62 -11.59 -21.96
C THR A 56 -8.11 -11.76 -21.72
N ASP A 57 -8.78 -12.45 -22.63
CA ASP A 57 -10.14 -12.90 -22.37
C ASP A 57 -10.06 -14.26 -21.65
N PRO A 58 -10.61 -14.41 -20.42
CA PRO A 58 -11.40 -13.40 -19.72
C PRO A 58 -10.58 -12.23 -19.15
N SER A 59 -11.21 -11.05 -19.11
CA SER A 59 -10.64 -9.86 -18.45
C SER A 59 -10.15 -10.22 -17.05
N PRO A 60 -8.94 -9.78 -16.65
CA PRO A 60 -8.43 -10.06 -15.32
C PRO A 60 -9.41 -9.53 -14.26
N PHE A 61 -9.43 -10.19 -13.11
CA PHE A 61 -10.23 -9.78 -11.97
C PHE A 61 -9.87 -8.35 -11.54
N ASP A 62 -10.89 -7.50 -11.37
CA ASP A 62 -10.76 -6.13 -10.86
C ASP A 62 -11.45 -6.04 -9.49
N PRO A 63 -10.71 -6.07 -8.38
CA PRO A 63 -11.32 -6.11 -7.05
C PRO A 63 -12.24 -4.93 -6.74
N CYS A 64 -11.90 -3.73 -7.23
CA CYS A 64 -12.71 -2.53 -6.98
C CYS A 64 -14.06 -2.55 -7.70
N ARG A 65 -14.12 -3.24 -8.84
CA ARG A 65 -15.33 -3.33 -9.65
C ARG A 65 -16.11 -4.61 -9.41
N ASP A 66 -15.38 -5.72 -9.25
CA ASP A 66 -15.99 -7.06 -9.28
C ASP A 66 -16.47 -7.53 -7.89
N VAL A 67 -15.93 -6.95 -6.79
CA VAL A 67 -16.46 -7.18 -5.44
C VAL A 67 -17.62 -6.23 -5.17
N PRO A 68 -18.85 -6.72 -4.92
CA PRO A 68 -20.01 -5.87 -4.72
C PRO A 68 -19.87 -4.98 -3.47
N PHE A 69 -20.22 -3.71 -3.59
CA PHE A 69 -20.10 -2.75 -2.49
C PHE A 69 -20.93 -3.14 -1.26
N ASP A 70 -22.12 -3.68 -1.46
CA ASP A 70 -22.96 -4.18 -0.37
C ASP A 70 -22.34 -5.36 0.38
N ALA A 71 -21.56 -6.20 -0.32
CA ALA A 71 -20.78 -7.25 0.34
C ALA A 71 -19.67 -6.64 1.21
N LEU A 72 -18.95 -5.64 0.71
CA LEU A 72 -17.93 -4.93 1.49
C LEU A 72 -18.53 -4.27 2.74
N GLN A 73 -19.70 -3.65 2.62
CA GLN A 73 -20.42 -3.06 3.75
C GLN A 73 -20.79 -4.13 4.80
N ARG A 74 -21.38 -5.26 4.38
CA ARG A 74 -21.72 -6.36 5.29
C ARG A 74 -20.51 -6.94 6.00
N LEU A 75 -19.35 -6.96 5.35
CA LEU A 75 -18.09 -7.45 5.90
C LEU A 75 -17.34 -6.41 6.74
N GLY A 76 -17.84 -5.18 6.83
CA GLY A 76 -17.18 -4.08 7.52
C GLY A 76 -15.87 -3.62 6.84
N LEU A 77 -15.78 -3.78 5.50
CA LEU A 77 -14.63 -3.40 4.68
C LEU A 77 -14.87 -2.13 3.87
N ALA A 78 -15.89 -1.35 4.22
CA ALA A 78 -16.26 -0.11 3.56
C ALA A 78 -16.44 1.02 4.59
N PHE A 79 -15.51 1.14 5.55
CA PHE A 79 -15.45 2.27 6.48
C PHE A 79 -15.22 3.58 5.70
N THR A 80 -14.32 3.55 4.71
CA THR A 80 -14.26 4.50 3.61
C THR A 80 -14.61 3.79 2.29
N PRO A 81 -15.01 4.52 1.22
CA PRO A 81 -15.23 3.89 -0.08
C PRO A 81 -14.00 3.12 -0.57
N PRO A 82 -14.17 2.01 -1.32
CA PRO A 82 -13.07 1.29 -1.95
C PRO A 82 -12.21 2.23 -2.80
N GLU A 83 -10.89 2.13 -2.65
CA GLU A 83 -9.94 3.03 -3.32
C GLU A 83 -9.10 2.25 -4.34
N PRO A 84 -9.25 2.54 -5.65
CA PRO A 84 -8.36 2.00 -6.67
C PRO A 84 -6.94 2.53 -6.46
N GLN A 85 -5.98 1.60 -6.50
CA GLN A 85 -4.56 1.89 -6.46
C GLN A 85 -3.92 1.60 -7.82
N ASP A 86 -2.62 1.85 -7.96
CA ASP A 86 -1.89 1.56 -9.20
C ASP A 86 -2.08 0.09 -9.63
N GLY A 87 -2.26 -0.11 -10.92
CA GLY A 87 -2.52 -1.42 -11.52
C GLY A 87 -3.97 -1.88 -11.34
N LEU A 88 -4.17 -3.11 -10.87
CA LEU A 88 -5.48 -3.70 -10.57
C LEU A 88 -5.71 -3.84 -9.05
N ARG A 89 -4.93 -3.16 -8.23
CA ARG A 89 -5.06 -3.21 -6.78
C ARG A 89 -6.25 -2.38 -6.32
N CYS A 90 -7.02 -2.93 -5.39
CA CYS A 90 -8.07 -2.23 -4.68
C CYS A 90 -7.84 -2.27 -3.18
N GLN A 91 -7.98 -1.13 -2.52
CA GLN A 91 -7.87 -1.00 -1.08
C GLN A 91 -9.26 -0.89 -0.47
N PHE A 92 -9.48 -1.68 0.59
CA PHE A 92 -10.68 -1.70 1.41
C PHE A 92 -10.32 -1.29 2.84
N ASP A 93 -11.14 -0.48 3.46
CA ASP A 93 -10.92 0.06 4.81
C ASP A 93 -11.90 -0.56 5.80
N ALA A 94 -11.36 -1.18 6.85
CA ALA A 94 -12.13 -1.74 7.96
C ALA A 94 -12.11 -0.83 9.22
N GLY A 95 -11.51 0.36 9.12
CA GLY A 95 -11.35 1.30 10.23
C GLY A 95 -10.10 1.01 11.08
N ASN A 96 -9.95 -0.22 11.60
CA ASN A 96 -8.80 -0.60 12.40
C ASN A 96 -7.70 -1.36 11.64
N TYR A 97 -7.93 -1.73 10.39
CA TYR A 97 -6.96 -2.27 9.44
C TYR A 97 -7.40 -1.94 8.01
N GLN A 98 -6.48 -2.09 7.08
CA GLN A 98 -6.74 -1.97 5.65
C GLN A 98 -6.46 -3.30 4.96
N LEU A 99 -7.25 -3.61 3.96
CA LEU A 99 -7.12 -4.80 3.14
C LEU A 99 -6.88 -4.37 1.69
N ALA A 100 -5.78 -4.82 1.08
CA ALA A 100 -5.52 -4.60 -0.34
C ALA A 100 -5.62 -5.92 -1.09
N VAL A 101 -6.37 -5.93 -2.19
CA VAL A 101 -6.52 -7.09 -3.06
C VAL A 101 -5.99 -6.76 -4.44
N GLU A 102 -5.11 -7.62 -4.98
CA GLU A 102 -4.41 -7.37 -6.23
C GLU A 102 -4.23 -8.67 -7.04
N PRO A 103 -4.77 -8.78 -8.26
CA PRO A 103 -4.41 -9.81 -9.22
C PRO A 103 -3.06 -9.47 -9.86
N ILE A 104 -2.13 -10.41 -9.84
CA ILE A 104 -0.80 -10.29 -10.44
C ILE A 104 -0.70 -11.28 -11.59
N ILE A 105 -0.68 -10.78 -12.83
CA ILE A 105 -0.72 -11.57 -14.06
C ILE A 105 0.66 -11.86 -14.66
N TRP A 106 1.72 -11.23 -14.16
CA TRP A 106 3.11 -11.38 -14.68
C TRP A 106 3.97 -12.32 -13.85
N ARG A 107 3.43 -12.94 -12.80
CA ARG A 107 4.11 -13.92 -11.95
C ARG A 107 3.23 -15.14 -11.75
N THR A 108 3.86 -16.29 -11.62
CA THR A 108 3.17 -17.50 -11.18
C THR A 108 2.96 -17.48 -9.66
N TYR A 109 2.05 -18.31 -9.18
CA TYR A 109 1.83 -18.50 -7.75
C TYR A 109 3.13 -18.87 -7.03
N GLU A 110 3.88 -19.83 -7.55
CA GLU A 110 5.11 -20.34 -6.98
C GLU A 110 6.22 -19.25 -6.91
N GLN A 111 6.28 -18.36 -7.90
CA GLN A 111 7.23 -17.24 -7.93
C GLN A 111 6.87 -16.13 -6.94
N SER A 112 5.66 -16.13 -6.44
CA SER A 112 5.13 -15.08 -5.55
C SER A 112 5.25 -15.44 -4.07
N LEU A 113 5.61 -16.69 -3.75
CA LEU A 113 5.68 -17.16 -2.38
C LEU A 113 7.10 -17.02 -1.79
N PRO A 114 7.25 -16.48 -0.58
CA PRO A 114 8.49 -16.57 0.16
C PRO A 114 8.72 -18.00 0.69
N PRO A 115 9.97 -18.37 1.05
CA PRO A 115 10.30 -19.72 1.51
C PRO A 115 9.56 -20.17 2.79
N ASP A 116 9.11 -19.25 3.60
CA ASP A 116 8.39 -19.49 4.86
C ASP A 116 6.86 -19.40 4.70
N ALA A 117 6.35 -19.35 3.47
CA ALA A 117 4.92 -19.36 3.20
C ALA A 117 4.30 -20.71 3.64
N LEU A 118 3.18 -20.63 4.34
CA LEU A 118 2.41 -21.78 4.77
C LEU A 118 1.30 -22.07 3.77
N GLU A 119 1.44 -23.16 3.03
CA GLU A 119 0.43 -23.63 2.07
C GLU A 119 -0.86 -24.04 2.78
N THR A 120 -1.98 -23.71 2.20
CA THR A 120 -3.33 -24.03 2.70
C THR A 120 -4.32 -24.14 1.55
N THR A 121 -5.56 -24.48 1.88
CA THR A 121 -6.69 -24.47 0.95
C THR A 121 -7.81 -23.63 1.54
N ILE A 122 -8.34 -22.69 0.77
CA ILE A 122 -9.44 -21.80 1.17
C ILE A 122 -10.59 -22.04 0.17
N GLN A 123 -11.70 -22.56 0.65
CA GLN A 123 -12.90 -22.89 -0.16
C GLN A 123 -12.58 -23.70 -1.42
N GLY A 124 -11.63 -24.65 -1.33
CA GLY A 124 -11.22 -25.49 -2.46
C GLY A 124 -10.12 -24.89 -3.35
N HIS A 125 -9.73 -23.64 -3.15
CA HIS A 125 -8.66 -22.99 -3.90
C HIS A 125 -7.32 -23.11 -3.17
N ARG A 126 -6.27 -23.47 -3.90
CA ARG A 126 -4.90 -23.53 -3.37
C ARG A 126 -4.45 -22.12 -3.00
N ALA A 127 -4.00 -21.96 -1.77
CA ALA A 127 -3.56 -20.69 -1.22
C ALA A 127 -2.33 -20.87 -0.33
N ALA A 128 -1.70 -19.75 0.05
CA ALA A 128 -0.65 -19.71 1.05
C ALA A 128 -0.78 -18.46 1.90
N THR A 129 -0.34 -18.56 3.17
CA THR A 129 -0.31 -17.44 4.10
C THR A 129 1.11 -17.17 4.54
N TYR A 130 1.50 -15.90 4.68
CA TYR A 130 2.82 -15.50 5.15
C TYR A 130 2.86 -14.08 5.67
N TRP A 131 3.90 -13.76 6.44
CA TRP A 131 4.17 -12.40 6.87
C TRP A 131 4.96 -11.64 5.80
N VAL A 132 4.52 -10.44 5.46
CA VAL A 132 5.29 -9.50 4.65
C VAL A 132 6.16 -8.63 5.56
N LEU A 133 5.56 -8.12 6.64
CA LEU A 133 6.26 -7.35 7.66
C LEU A 133 5.75 -7.80 9.04
N LYS A 134 6.54 -8.66 9.69
CA LYS A 134 6.20 -9.27 10.98
C LYS A 134 6.60 -8.38 12.15
N PRO A 135 5.77 -8.23 13.20
CA PRO A 135 6.19 -7.61 14.45
C PRO A 135 7.38 -8.38 15.06
N THR A 136 8.43 -7.65 15.47
CA THR A 136 9.56 -8.21 16.21
C THR A 136 9.98 -7.24 17.31
N TYR A 137 10.71 -7.71 18.33
CA TYR A 137 11.22 -6.85 19.42
C TYR A 137 12.16 -5.74 18.93
N HIS A 138 12.70 -5.86 17.73
CA HIS A 138 13.71 -4.96 17.19
C HIS A 138 13.18 -4.01 16.11
N ASN A 139 11.95 -4.21 15.63
CA ASN A 139 11.38 -3.32 14.64
C ASN A 139 10.36 -2.37 15.29
N SER A 140 10.57 -1.09 15.09
CA SER A 140 9.64 -0.02 15.48
C SER A 140 8.84 0.49 14.27
N TYR A 141 8.42 -0.42 13.41
CA TYR A 141 7.62 -0.04 12.25
C TYR A 141 6.24 0.47 12.68
N TRP A 142 5.75 1.45 11.96
CA TRP A 142 4.43 2.03 12.19
C TRP A 142 3.29 1.10 11.79
N PHE A 143 3.57 0.14 10.92
CA PHE A 143 2.60 -0.82 10.43
C PHE A 143 3.21 -2.20 10.24
N PHE A 144 2.36 -3.21 10.25
CA PHE A 144 2.68 -4.60 9.98
C PHE A 144 1.77 -5.13 8.88
N SER A 145 2.19 -6.18 8.22
CA SER A 145 1.44 -6.74 7.10
C SER A 145 1.62 -8.24 6.97
N CYS A 146 0.52 -8.91 6.69
CA CYS A 146 0.48 -10.32 6.32
C CYS A 146 -0.28 -10.52 5.02
N MET A 147 -0.05 -11.64 4.35
CA MET A 147 -0.54 -11.93 3.01
C MET A 147 -1.28 -13.27 2.98
N VAL A 148 -2.35 -13.31 2.21
CA VAL A 148 -2.93 -14.53 1.63
C VAL A 148 -2.74 -14.44 0.13
N ALA A 149 -2.09 -15.46 -0.46
CA ALA A 149 -1.91 -15.57 -1.91
C ALA A 149 -2.69 -16.77 -2.42
N PHE A 150 -3.49 -16.60 -3.47
CA PHE A 150 -4.24 -17.66 -4.12
C PHE A 150 -3.64 -18.00 -5.47
N LYS A 151 -3.57 -19.28 -5.81
CA LYS A 151 -3.27 -19.74 -7.15
C LYS A 151 -4.48 -19.49 -8.05
N THR A 152 -4.26 -18.83 -9.19
CA THR A 152 -5.31 -18.58 -10.19
C THR A 152 -4.88 -19.06 -11.56
N SER A 153 -5.82 -19.11 -12.51
CA SER A 153 -5.54 -19.46 -13.92
C SER A 153 -4.70 -18.40 -14.64
N TYR A 154 -4.73 -17.14 -14.17
CA TYR A 154 -4.00 -16.02 -14.77
C TYR A 154 -2.69 -15.66 -14.05
N GLY A 155 -2.38 -16.30 -12.93
CA GLY A 155 -1.20 -16.01 -12.12
C GLY A 155 -1.44 -16.17 -10.62
N VAL A 156 -1.45 -15.07 -9.87
CA VAL A 156 -1.70 -15.08 -8.43
C VAL A 156 -2.64 -13.94 -8.04
N LEU A 157 -3.57 -14.21 -7.13
CA LEU A 157 -4.36 -13.18 -6.46
C LEU A 157 -3.80 -12.99 -5.05
N GLN A 158 -3.34 -11.80 -4.73
CA GLN A 158 -2.80 -11.44 -3.42
C GLN A 158 -3.79 -10.62 -2.62
N GLN A 159 -3.99 -10.99 -1.37
CA GLN A 159 -4.77 -10.26 -0.39
C GLN A 159 -3.86 -9.90 0.78
N ALA A 160 -3.50 -8.63 0.89
CA ALA A 160 -2.64 -8.10 1.94
C ALA A 160 -3.47 -7.41 3.01
N LEU A 161 -3.24 -7.74 4.27
CA LEU A 161 -3.78 -7.00 5.40
C LEU A 161 -2.67 -6.12 6.00
N PHE A 162 -3.00 -4.85 6.23
CA PHE A 162 -2.13 -3.85 6.85
C PHE A 162 -2.78 -3.34 8.13
N TYR A 163 -2.01 -3.25 9.20
CA TYR A 163 -2.47 -2.66 10.46
C TYR A 163 -1.35 -1.93 11.18
N SER A 164 -1.71 -0.99 12.03
CA SER A 164 -0.78 -0.27 12.89
C SER A 164 -1.13 -0.54 14.35
N THR A 165 -0.17 -0.97 15.15
CA THR A 165 -0.37 -1.22 16.59
C THR A 165 -0.77 0.06 17.36
N VAL A 166 -0.48 1.23 16.79
CA VAL A 166 -0.83 2.52 17.40
C VAL A 166 -2.30 2.89 17.14
N TYR A 167 -2.82 2.56 15.96
CA TYR A 167 -4.16 2.97 15.50
C TYR A 167 -5.18 1.84 15.50
N SER A 168 -4.74 0.58 15.54
CA SER A 168 -5.64 -0.57 15.55
C SER A 168 -6.18 -0.82 16.97
N ASN A 169 -7.44 -0.50 17.17
CA ASN A 169 -8.17 -0.81 18.40
C ASN A 169 -9.55 -1.39 18.04
N PRO A 170 -9.84 -2.66 18.35
CA PRO A 170 -8.95 -3.62 19.04
C PRO A 170 -7.74 -4.02 18.21
N GLU A 171 -6.73 -4.62 18.88
CA GLU A 171 -5.53 -5.15 18.21
C GLU A 171 -5.91 -6.23 17.18
N VAL A 172 -5.22 -6.22 16.03
CA VAL A 172 -5.50 -7.11 14.91
C VAL A 172 -4.56 -8.30 14.93
N ASP A 173 -5.10 -9.50 15.06
CA ASP A 173 -4.36 -10.72 14.70
C ASP A 173 -4.32 -10.85 13.18
N CYS A 174 -3.21 -10.40 12.59
CA CYS A 174 -3.08 -10.27 11.14
C CYS A 174 -3.33 -11.58 10.39
N PRO A 175 -2.66 -12.72 10.70
CA PRO A 175 -2.89 -13.96 9.97
C PRO A 175 -4.32 -14.48 10.07
N SER A 176 -4.87 -14.54 11.28
CA SER A 176 -6.24 -15.00 11.51
C SER A 176 -7.27 -14.10 10.82
N THR A 177 -7.14 -12.79 10.99
CA THR A 177 -8.07 -11.83 10.39
C THR A 177 -8.00 -11.88 8.88
N ASN A 178 -6.77 -11.93 8.30
CA ASN A 178 -6.60 -11.99 6.86
C ASN A 178 -7.16 -13.29 6.26
N LEU A 179 -6.95 -14.42 6.94
CA LEU A 179 -7.51 -15.71 6.54
C LEU A 179 -9.04 -15.70 6.58
N GLN A 180 -9.64 -15.12 7.62
CA GLN A 180 -11.09 -14.95 7.71
C GLN A 180 -11.61 -14.11 6.55
N ARG A 181 -11.00 -12.97 6.27
CA ARG A 181 -11.38 -12.10 5.14
C ARG A 181 -11.20 -12.78 3.79
N ALA A 182 -10.16 -13.61 3.65
CA ALA A 182 -9.97 -14.41 2.45
C ALA A 182 -11.12 -15.41 2.25
N ASN A 183 -11.58 -16.08 3.31
CA ASN A 183 -12.77 -16.93 3.24
C ASN A 183 -14.03 -16.13 2.86
N ASP A 184 -14.25 -14.96 3.47
CA ASP A 184 -15.42 -14.12 3.23
C ASP A 184 -15.49 -13.58 1.79
N LEU A 185 -14.33 -13.28 1.20
CA LEU A 185 -14.22 -12.66 -0.13
C LEU A 185 -14.04 -13.67 -1.28
N THR A 186 -13.62 -14.90 -1.00
CA THR A 186 -13.42 -15.96 -2.01
C THR A 186 -14.63 -16.13 -2.96
N PRO A 187 -15.92 -16.04 -2.53
CA PRO A 187 -17.05 -16.15 -3.43
C PRO A 187 -17.13 -15.06 -4.52
N TYR A 188 -16.41 -13.96 -4.34
CA TYR A 188 -16.37 -12.83 -5.28
C TYR A 188 -15.10 -12.83 -6.13
N TYR A 189 -14.12 -13.68 -5.82
CA TYR A 189 -12.87 -13.77 -6.56
C TYR A 189 -13.03 -14.57 -7.84
N LYS A 190 -12.22 -14.25 -8.84
CA LYS A 190 -12.09 -15.01 -10.09
C LYS A 190 -10.76 -15.76 -10.07
N PHE A 191 -10.82 -17.07 -10.30
CA PHE A 191 -9.69 -17.98 -10.25
C PHE A 191 -9.26 -18.54 -11.60
#